data_e541c89400c3247bfd663ee4aad80375
#
_entry.id   e541c89400c3247bfd663ee4aad80375
#
_cell.length_a   1.000
_cell.length_b   1.000
_cell.length_c   1.000
_cell.angle_alpha   90.00
_cell.angle_beta   90.00
_cell.angle_gamma   90.00
#
_symmetry.space_group_name_H-M   'P 1'
#
loop_
_entity.id
_entity.type
_entity.pdbx_description
1 polymer ?
#
loop_
_entity_poly.entity_id
_entity_poly.type
_entity_poly.pdbx_seq_one_letter_code
_entity_poly.pdbx_strand_id
1 'polypeptide(L)'
;MSVLQIPIHAHKFTISAYSPWERVNIDTMGPFPVDEYGNEYIIVIIDCFSHFVMLYATKDATAISAAKAMLHCIGMFGVPMYILSDNGPQYVNQLITELIYLMGSDHQLTTAYSHQENAVVERANKEVLRHLRALVFHQNVITRWSLCLPLVQRIFNAEPISSIGCAPAQIVFGNSINLDKGILLPFKAESLPSNAPALSLWTANMLQAQADIIRAAQELLIIKDQESRDLDSDRVHTRFENNSYVLVKYDQRPPTKLNTHYRGPLRVVNSIGSIYTLQNLVTGSLEDHHISKLQPFYYDPLITDPVSIANKDKQMVVVESISEMRGDPNGSRKDLFFKVHWKDCPDRDDSWESYSNLRHNEVSHAFLIAKKLRRLIPR
;
A
#
# COMPACT_ATOMS: atom_id res chain seq x y z
N MET A 1 -44.23 0.78 6.46
CA MET A 1 -43.38 0.08 7.43
C MET A 1 -41.99 0.64 7.27
N SER A 2 -41.53 1.47 8.21
CA SER A 2 -40.17 2.01 8.22
C SER A 2 -39.20 0.92 8.65
N VAL A 3 -38.38 0.45 7.74
CA VAL A 3 -37.30 -0.47 8.04
C VAL A 3 -36.27 0.32 8.88
N LEU A 4 -36.13 -0.05 10.14
CA LEU A 4 -35.05 0.44 11.00
C LEU A 4 -33.72 0.04 10.38
N GLN A 5 -33.01 0.99 9.77
CA GLN A 5 -31.64 0.80 9.33
C GLN A 5 -30.76 0.76 10.57
N ILE A 6 -30.26 -0.41 10.91
CA ILE A 6 -29.24 -0.56 11.95
C ILE A 6 -27.92 -0.02 11.35
N PRO A 7 -27.36 1.06 11.89
CA PRO A 7 -26.08 1.55 11.42
C PRO A 7 -25.02 0.49 11.71
N ILE A 8 -24.41 -0.05 10.66
CA ILE A 8 -23.23 -0.90 10.82
C ILE A 8 -22.05 0.05 11.01
N HIS A 9 -21.57 0.15 12.25
CA HIS A 9 -20.31 0.80 12.52
C HIS A 9 -19.21 -0.09 11.92
N ALA A 10 -18.59 0.35 10.84
CA ALA A 10 -17.34 -0.25 10.38
C ALA A 10 -16.29 0.11 11.45
N HIS A 11 -16.05 -0.82 12.39
CA HIS A 11 -14.94 -0.65 13.31
C HIS A 11 -13.66 -0.61 12.49
N LYS A 12 -12.98 0.53 12.48
CA LYS A 12 -11.56 0.52 12.15
C LYS A 12 -10.92 -0.38 13.20
N PHE A 13 -10.41 -1.52 12.77
CA PHE A 13 -9.43 -2.24 13.57
C PHE A 13 -8.22 -1.31 13.67
N THR A 14 -8.14 -0.54 14.73
CA THR A 14 -6.92 0.15 15.08
C THR A 14 -5.95 -0.95 15.47
N ILE A 15 -4.97 -1.18 14.60
CA ILE A 15 -3.85 -2.09 14.89
C ILE A 15 -2.88 -1.30 15.78
N SER A 16 -3.38 -0.83 16.91
CA SER A 16 -2.57 -0.12 17.87
C SER A 16 -1.86 -1.13 18.76
N ALA A 17 -0.55 -1.07 18.78
CA ALA A 17 0.27 -1.68 19.81
C ALA A 17 0.45 -0.64 20.93
N TYR A 18 0.39 -1.07 22.16
CA TYR A 18 0.54 -0.21 23.34
C TYR A 18 1.81 -0.54 24.14
N SER A 19 2.61 -1.49 23.68
CA SER A 19 3.87 -1.86 24.27
C SER A 19 4.93 -2.07 23.21
N PRO A 20 6.23 -1.77 23.52
CA PRO A 20 7.33 -2.07 22.61
C PRO A 20 7.37 -3.57 22.29
N TRP A 21 7.55 -3.91 21.01
CA TRP A 21 7.64 -5.30 20.50
C TRP A 21 6.41 -6.18 20.76
N GLU A 22 5.31 -5.61 21.14
CA GLU A 22 4.03 -6.33 21.18
C GLU A 22 3.63 -6.79 19.78
N ARG A 23 3.77 -5.87 18.82
CA ARG A 23 3.38 -6.08 17.43
C ARG A 23 4.41 -5.50 16.49
N VAL A 24 4.92 -6.33 15.60
CA VAL A 24 5.84 -5.92 14.55
C VAL A 24 5.20 -6.12 13.18
N ASN A 25 5.52 -5.24 12.25
CA ASN A 25 5.13 -5.39 10.86
C ASN A 25 6.37 -5.68 10.03
N ILE A 26 6.27 -6.63 9.09
CA ILE A 26 7.30 -6.97 8.13
C ILE A 26 6.82 -6.69 6.71
N ASP A 27 7.67 -6.04 5.92
CA ASP A 27 7.38 -5.70 4.53
C ASP A 27 8.65 -5.82 3.68
N THR A 28 8.48 -5.98 2.36
CA THR A 28 9.57 -6.09 1.40
C THR A 28 9.48 -5.00 0.35
N MET A 29 10.50 -4.15 0.29
CA MET A 29 10.64 -3.13 -0.74
C MET A 29 11.60 -3.58 -1.84
N GLY A 30 11.26 -3.29 -3.09
CA GLY A 30 12.09 -3.58 -4.26
C GLY A 30 11.25 -3.98 -5.49
N PRO A 31 11.88 -4.45 -6.58
CA PRO A 31 13.34 -4.55 -6.72
C PRO A 31 14.03 -3.19 -6.90
N PHE A 32 15.20 -3.07 -6.33
CA PHE A 32 16.15 -1.97 -6.57
C PHE A 32 17.20 -2.41 -7.62
N PRO A 33 17.99 -1.48 -8.18
CA PRO A 33 19.15 -1.85 -8.96
C PRO A 33 20.06 -2.80 -8.17
N VAL A 34 20.52 -3.88 -8.81
CA VAL A 34 21.44 -4.84 -8.18
C VAL A 34 22.70 -4.10 -7.70
N ASP A 35 23.03 -4.24 -6.43
CA ASP A 35 24.25 -3.64 -5.88
C ASP A 35 25.48 -4.57 -6.09
N GLU A 36 26.67 -4.11 -5.72
CA GLU A 36 27.92 -4.87 -5.81
C GLU A 36 27.90 -6.18 -4.99
N TYR A 37 26.98 -6.31 -4.03
CA TYR A 37 26.82 -7.49 -3.18
C TYR A 37 25.72 -8.42 -3.67
N GLY A 38 25.04 -8.03 -4.75
CA GLY A 38 23.94 -8.77 -5.37
C GLY A 38 22.60 -8.55 -4.68
N ASN A 39 22.42 -7.48 -3.88
CA ASN A 39 21.16 -7.17 -3.26
C ASN A 39 20.23 -6.41 -4.20
N GLU A 40 18.95 -6.77 -4.18
CA GLU A 40 17.87 -6.13 -4.95
C GLU A 40 16.69 -5.70 -4.09
N TYR A 41 16.59 -6.18 -2.85
CA TYR A 41 15.43 -5.94 -1.97
C TYR A 41 15.87 -5.47 -0.59
N ILE A 42 14.94 -4.79 0.08
CA ILE A 42 15.07 -4.41 1.48
C ILE A 42 13.89 -5.01 2.24
N ILE A 43 14.17 -5.86 3.22
CA ILE A 43 13.16 -6.27 4.18
C ILE A 43 13.15 -5.23 5.30
N VAL A 44 11.96 -4.71 5.58
CA VAL A 44 11.71 -3.70 6.61
C VAL A 44 10.93 -4.38 7.72
N ILE A 45 11.44 -4.31 8.95
CA ILE A 45 10.72 -4.72 10.15
C ILE A 45 10.53 -3.47 11.00
N ILE A 46 9.29 -3.18 11.38
CA ILE A 46 8.95 -2.03 12.19
C ILE A 46 8.14 -2.44 13.42
N ASP A 47 8.54 -1.98 14.59
CA ASP A 47 7.72 -2.07 15.79
C ASP A 47 6.56 -1.08 15.71
N CYS A 48 5.33 -1.57 15.81
CA CYS A 48 4.12 -0.76 15.62
C CYS A 48 3.92 0.27 16.75
N PHE A 49 4.49 0.06 17.92
CA PHE A 49 4.41 0.99 19.04
C PHE A 49 5.47 2.09 18.98
N SER A 50 6.73 1.71 19.01
CA SER A 50 7.86 2.67 19.03
C SER A 50 8.17 3.26 17.65
N HIS A 51 7.67 2.64 16.59
CA HIS A 51 8.05 2.89 15.19
C HIS A 51 9.54 2.63 14.91
N PHE A 52 10.21 1.86 15.77
CA PHE A 52 11.59 1.48 15.55
C PHE A 52 11.72 0.60 14.32
N VAL A 53 12.60 1.01 13.39
CA VAL A 53 12.79 0.34 12.09
C VAL A 53 14.09 -0.44 12.07
N MET A 54 14.02 -1.65 11.49
CA MET A 54 15.18 -2.46 11.12
C MET A 54 15.14 -2.72 9.62
N LEU A 55 16.30 -2.58 8.97
CA LEU A 55 16.45 -2.66 7.52
C LEU A 55 17.45 -3.76 7.16
N TYR A 56 17.05 -4.69 6.29
CA TYR A 56 17.88 -5.81 5.85
C TYR A 56 17.96 -5.84 4.33
N ALA A 57 19.16 -5.64 3.78
CA ALA A 57 19.38 -5.87 2.35
C ALA A 57 19.36 -7.37 2.03
N THR A 58 18.66 -7.75 0.97
CA THR A 58 18.59 -9.14 0.51
C THR A 58 18.69 -9.24 -1.00
N LYS A 59 19.15 -10.41 -1.48
CA LYS A 59 19.27 -10.68 -2.92
C LYS A 59 17.93 -10.97 -3.58
N ASP A 60 16.98 -11.46 -2.80
CA ASP A 60 15.69 -11.92 -3.29
C ASP A 60 14.58 -11.63 -2.26
N ALA A 61 13.34 -11.71 -2.71
CA ALA A 61 12.13 -11.60 -1.89
C ALA A 61 11.56 -12.99 -1.58
N THR A 62 12.40 -13.90 -1.04
CA THR A 62 12.00 -15.27 -0.70
C THR A 62 11.60 -15.41 0.76
N ALA A 63 10.88 -16.50 1.08
CA ALA A 63 10.56 -16.89 2.45
C ALA A 63 11.81 -17.08 3.33
N ILE A 64 12.89 -17.58 2.73
CA ILE A 64 14.16 -17.80 3.45
C ILE A 64 14.78 -16.46 3.85
N SER A 65 14.76 -15.48 2.95
CA SER A 65 15.26 -14.13 3.24
C SER A 65 14.41 -13.44 4.31
N ALA A 66 13.08 -13.57 4.23
CA ALA A 66 12.17 -13.07 5.27
C ALA A 66 12.43 -13.74 6.63
N ALA A 67 12.54 -15.07 6.67
CA ALA A 67 12.83 -15.82 7.89
C ALA A 67 14.17 -15.40 8.54
N LYS A 68 15.22 -15.19 7.75
CA LYS A 68 16.52 -14.71 8.26
C LYS A 68 16.41 -13.32 8.89
N ALA A 69 15.71 -12.38 8.26
CA ALA A 69 15.49 -11.05 8.79
C ALA A 69 14.69 -11.11 10.12
N MET A 70 13.63 -11.93 10.15
CA MET A 70 12.84 -12.15 11.37
C MET A 70 13.69 -12.74 12.51
N LEU A 71 14.45 -13.79 12.25
CA LEU A 71 15.33 -14.41 13.26
C LEU A 71 16.38 -13.44 13.79
N HIS A 72 16.95 -12.60 12.92
CA HIS A 72 17.90 -11.57 13.35
C HIS A 72 17.24 -10.53 14.25
N CYS A 73 16.05 -10.08 13.91
CA CYS A 73 15.26 -9.15 14.71
C CYS A 73 14.94 -9.76 16.10
N ILE A 74 14.43 -11.00 16.09
CA ILE A 74 14.05 -11.71 17.30
C ILE A 74 15.25 -11.98 18.21
N GLY A 75 16.41 -12.27 17.64
CA GLY A 75 17.66 -12.44 18.38
C GLY A 75 18.11 -11.19 19.13
N MET A 76 17.68 -9.99 18.69
CA MET A 76 18.01 -8.72 19.35
C MET A 76 16.96 -8.27 20.37
N PHE A 77 15.67 -8.46 20.07
CA PHE A 77 14.58 -7.85 20.82
C PHE A 77 13.62 -8.83 21.45
N GLY A 78 13.80 -10.12 21.19
CA GLY A 78 12.85 -11.15 21.62
C GLY A 78 11.72 -11.37 20.63
N VAL A 79 10.84 -12.31 20.98
CA VAL A 79 9.72 -12.74 20.14
C VAL A 79 8.54 -11.76 20.33
N PRO A 80 8.03 -11.12 19.24
CA PRO A 80 6.84 -10.29 19.33
C PRO A 80 5.59 -11.17 19.55
N MET A 81 4.55 -10.59 20.12
CA MET A 81 3.27 -11.27 20.30
C MET A 81 2.56 -11.48 18.95
N TYR A 82 2.62 -10.46 18.10
CA TYR A 82 1.98 -10.45 16.78
C TYR A 82 2.98 -10.05 15.70
N ILE A 83 2.93 -10.76 14.58
CA ILE A 83 3.67 -10.42 13.36
C ILE A 83 2.67 -10.12 12.25
N LEU A 84 2.71 -8.90 11.72
CA LEU A 84 1.88 -8.47 10.61
C LEU A 84 2.69 -8.53 9.31
N SER A 85 2.05 -9.00 8.24
CA SER A 85 2.61 -8.91 6.88
C SER A 85 1.49 -8.71 5.86
N ASP A 86 1.85 -8.34 4.65
CA ASP A 86 0.95 -8.48 3.51
C ASP A 86 0.75 -9.96 3.12
N ASN A 87 -0.11 -10.19 2.11
CA ASN A 87 -0.37 -11.52 1.57
C ASN A 87 0.69 -11.97 0.53
N GLY A 88 1.88 -11.39 0.55
CA GLY A 88 2.95 -11.76 -0.37
C GLY A 88 3.39 -13.22 -0.19
N PRO A 89 3.79 -13.92 -1.27
CA PRO A 89 4.19 -15.33 -1.21
C PRO A 89 5.42 -15.55 -0.32
N GLN A 90 6.24 -14.53 -0.08
CA GLN A 90 7.36 -14.58 0.85
C GLN A 90 6.94 -14.69 2.31
N TYR A 91 5.69 -14.32 2.65
CA TYR A 91 5.13 -14.37 4.00
C TYR A 91 4.06 -15.43 4.17
N VAL A 92 3.33 -15.76 3.09
CA VAL A 92 2.24 -16.76 3.12
C VAL A 92 2.74 -18.08 2.56
N ASN A 93 3.49 -18.82 3.37
CA ASN A 93 4.04 -20.12 3.02
C ASN A 93 4.30 -20.96 4.27
N GLN A 94 4.52 -22.27 4.08
CA GLN A 94 4.70 -23.24 5.16
C GLN A 94 5.90 -22.88 6.06
N LEU A 95 7.04 -22.46 5.49
CA LEU A 95 8.25 -22.12 6.27
C LEU A 95 7.97 -21.01 7.28
N ILE A 96 7.36 -19.92 6.84
CA ILE A 96 7.04 -18.78 7.72
C ILE A 96 5.98 -19.18 8.74
N THR A 97 4.96 -19.92 8.34
CA THR A 97 3.91 -20.40 9.25
C THR A 97 4.49 -21.26 10.36
N GLU A 98 5.34 -22.24 10.02
CA GLU A 98 5.99 -23.11 11.02
C GLU A 98 6.96 -22.32 11.92
N LEU A 99 7.73 -21.37 11.34
CA LEU A 99 8.65 -20.53 12.12
C LEU A 99 7.88 -19.71 13.16
N ILE A 100 6.81 -19.02 12.77
CA ILE A 100 6.00 -18.18 13.66
C ILE A 100 5.32 -19.05 14.73
N TYR A 101 4.80 -20.22 14.35
CA TYR A 101 4.19 -21.18 15.29
C TYR A 101 5.20 -21.66 16.35
N LEU A 102 6.40 -22.06 15.94
CA LEU A 102 7.45 -22.50 16.86
C LEU A 102 7.91 -21.40 17.82
N MET A 103 7.81 -20.15 17.41
CA MET A 103 8.13 -19.00 18.25
C MET A 103 6.99 -18.62 19.21
N GLY A 104 5.80 -19.18 19.03
CA GLY A 104 4.63 -18.81 19.83
C GLY A 104 4.07 -17.42 19.55
N SER A 105 4.32 -16.88 18.36
CA SER A 105 3.74 -15.63 17.87
C SER A 105 2.47 -15.90 17.07
N ASP A 106 1.66 -14.86 16.90
CA ASP A 106 0.47 -14.86 16.04
C ASP A 106 0.76 -14.15 14.72
N HIS A 107 0.52 -14.82 13.59
CA HIS A 107 0.66 -14.22 12.28
C HIS A 107 -0.65 -13.56 11.84
N GLN A 108 -0.62 -12.26 11.67
CA GLN A 108 -1.77 -11.49 11.19
C GLN A 108 -1.49 -11.00 9.76
N LEU A 109 -2.32 -11.46 8.84
CA LEU A 109 -2.26 -11.01 7.46
C LEU A 109 -3.10 -9.74 7.31
N THR A 110 -2.51 -8.69 6.74
CA THR A 110 -3.27 -7.49 6.41
C THR A 110 -4.24 -7.82 5.30
N THR A 111 -5.51 -7.47 5.50
CA THR A 111 -6.53 -7.71 4.48
C THR A 111 -6.23 -6.88 3.24
N ALA A 112 -6.35 -7.50 2.08
CA ALA A 112 -6.27 -6.79 0.81
C ALA A 112 -7.31 -5.66 0.84
N TYR A 113 -6.86 -4.39 0.80
CA TYR A 113 -7.70 -3.17 0.86
C TYR A 113 -7.80 -2.43 2.21
N SER A 114 -7.21 -2.90 3.29
CA SER A 114 -7.14 -2.10 4.52
C SER A 114 -5.86 -1.25 4.53
N HIS A 115 -5.86 -0.18 3.72
CA HIS A 115 -4.75 0.81 3.69
C HIS A 115 -4.46 1.44 5.05
N GLN A 116 -5.37 1.33 6.00
CA GLN A 116 -5.22 1.89 7.33
C GLN A 116 -4.38 1.00 8.24
N GLU A 117 -4.41 -0.31 8.01
CA GLU A 117 -3.65 -1.30 8.77
C GLU A 117 -2.15 -1.21 8.47
N ASN A 118 -1.78 -0.82 7.25
CA ASN A 118 -0.39 -0.66 6.81
C ASN A 118 0.10 0.80 6.81
N ALA A 119 -0.70 1.77 7.27
CA ALA A 119 -0.34 3.18 7.17
C ALA A 119 0.96 3.55 7.91
N VAL A 120 1.30 2.85 8.97
CA VAL A 120 2.56 3.04 9.71
C VAL A 120 3.72 2.58 8.87
N VAL A 121 3.63 1.38 8.30
CA VAL A 121 4.68 0.78 7.45
C VAL A 121 4.81 1.53 6.13
N GLU A 122 3.71 1.89 5.47
CA GLU A 122 3.77 2.68 4.23
C GLU A 122 4.47 4.03 4.44
N ARG A 123 4.21 4.70 5.57
CA ARG A 123 4.91 5.94 5.94
C ARG A 123 6.39 5.68 6.18
N ALA A 124 6.72 4.65 6.95
CA ALA A 124 8.11 4.28 7.21
C ALA A 124 8.84 3.96 5.91
N ASN A 125 8.26 3.17 5.02
CA ASN A 125 8.83 2.84 3.72
C ASN A 125 9.09 4.09 2.86
N LYS A 126 8.17 5.05 2.84
CA LYS A 126 8.35 6.34 2.13
C LYS A 126 9.51 7.15 2.71
N GLU A 127 9.62 7.21 4.03
CA GLU A 127 10.71 7.93 4.70
C GLU A 127 12.05 7.22 4.51
N VAL A 128 12.10 5.90 4.64
CA VAL A 128 13.30 5.10 4.37
C VAL A 128 13.79 5.35 2.93
N LEU A 129 12.88 5.32 1.95
CA LEU A 129 13.23 5.62 0.55
C LEU A 129 13.70 7.06 0.37
N ARG A 130 13.10 8.02 1.07
CA ARG A 130 13.53 9.44 1.02
C ARG A 130 14.96 9.59 1.50
N HIS A 131 15.30 9.02 2.66
CA HIS A 131 16.65 9.07 3.23
C HIS A 131 17.66 8.29 2.38
N LEU A 132 17.28 7.10 1.91
CA LEU A 132 18.15 6.29 1.05
C LEU A 132 18.50 7.03 -0.24
N ARG A 133 17.50 7.61 -0.92
CA ARG A 133 17.72 8.41 -2.14
C ARG A 133 18.64 9.59 -1.90
N ALA A 134 18.45 10.32 -0.80
CA ALA A 134 19.29 11.45 -0.45
C ALA A 134 20.74 11.03 -0.22
N LEU A 135 20.98 9.94 0.51
CA LEU A 135 22.33 9.44 0.79
C LEU A 135 23.00 8.86 -0.47
N VAL A 136 22.29 8.06 -1.26
CA VAL A 136 22.80 7.48 -2.50
C VAL A 136 23.16 8.58 -3.49
N PHE A 137 22.33 9.61 -3.63
CA PHE A 137 22.59 10.76 -4.49
C PHE A 137 23.79 11.59 -4.00
N HIS A 138 23.82 11.92 -2.71
CA HIS A 138 24.89 12.75 -2.13
C HIS A 138 26.25 12.06 -2.19
N GLN A 139 26.30 10.75 -1.94
CA GLN A 139 27.53 9.96 -1.93
C GLN A 139 27.89 9.38 -3.30
N ASN A 140 27.01 9.50 -4.29
CA ASN A 140 27.15 8.90 -5.63
C ASN A 140 27.44 7.39 -5.61
N VAL A 141 26.77 6.65 -4.71
CA VAL A 141 27.02 5.22 -4.43
C VAL A 141 25.86 4.32 -4.82
N ILE A 142 25.26 4.56 -5.97
CA ILE A 142 24.07 3.81 -6.41
C ILE A 142 24.33 2.28 -6.49
N THR A 143 25.56 1.88 -6.85
CA THR A 143 25.98 0.46 -6.90
C THR A 143 26.28 -0.13 -5.53
N ARG A 144 26.21 0.65 -4.47
CA ARG A 144 26.48 0.25 -3.06
C ARG A 144 25.39 0.73 -2.12
N TRP A 145 24.18 0.88 -2.62
CA TRP A 145 23.08 1.44 -1.85
C TRP A 145 22.81 0.69 -0.54
N SER A 146 23.04 -0.63 -0.50
CA SER A 146 22.82 -1.44 0.70
C SER A 146 23.72 -1.05 1.86
N LEU A 147 24.94 -0.52 1.61
CA LEU A 147 25.82 -0.01 2.64
C LEU A 147 25.28 1.27 3.31
N CYS A 148 24.35 1.96 2.69
CA CYS A 148 23.71 3.14 3.28
C CYS A 148 22.60 2.76 4.29
N LEU A 149 22.09 1.51 4.27
CA LEU A 149 20.95 1.12 5.11
C LEU A 149 21.19 1.27 6.61
N PRO A 150 22.35 0.92 7.19
CA PRO A 150 22.58 1.14 8.61
C PRO A 150 22.51 2.64 9.00
N LEU A 151 22.95 3.52 8.10
CA LEU A 151 22.87 4.96 8.32
C LEU A 151 21.44 5.48 8.18
N VAL A 152 20.69 5.00 7.18
CA VAL A 152 19.26 5.30 7.04
C VAL A 152 18.48 4.86 8.26
N GLN A 153 18.70 3.63 8.72
CA GLN A 153 18.08 3.07 9.93
C GLN A 153 18.42 3.93 11.17
N ARG A 154 19.68 4.35 11.30
CA ARG A 154 20.11 5.22 12.39
C ARG A 154 19.39 6.56 12.36
N ILE A 155 19.34 7.23 11.21
CA ILE A 155 18.67 8.52 11.04
C ILE A 155 17.19 8.38 11.39
N PHE A 156 16.50 7.41 10.82
CA PHE A 156 15.08 7.18 11.05
C PHE A 156 14.77 6.97 12.55
N ASN A 157 15.55 6.13 13.22
CA ASN A 157 15.33 5.79 14.63
C ASN A 157 15.73 6.91 15.60
N ALA A 158 16.47 7.92 15.14
CA ALA A 158 16.90 9.06 15.94
C ALA A 158 15.98 10.28 15.80
N GLU A 159 15.17 10.36 14.72
CA GLU A 159 14.25 11.49 14.48
C GLU A 159 12.99 11.37 15.34
N PRO A 160 12.57 12.43 16.06
CA PRO A 160 11.32 12.42 16.80
C PRO A 160 10.11 12.27 15.87
N ILE A 161 9.22 11.36 16.22
CA ILE A 161 7.99 11.10 15.48
C ILE A 161 6.81 11.75 16.19
N SER A 162 6.06 12.59 15.49
CA SER A 162 4.94 13.34 16.07
C SER A 162 3.83 12.48 16.67
N SER A 163 3.68 11.21 16.22
CA SER A 163 2.65 10.32 16.76
C SER A 163 2.96 9.80 18.16
N ILE A 164 4.23 9.70 18.50
CA ILE A 164 4.68 9.15 19.78
C ILE A 164 5.41 10.20 20.63
N GLY A 165 5.67 11.41 20.10
CA GLY A 165 6.24 12.54 20.81
C GLY A 165 7.76 12.45 21.09
N CYS A 166 8.42 11.36 20.68
CA CYS A 166 9.84 11.13 20.89
C CYS A 166 10.45 10.32 19.74
N ALA A 167 11.77 10.10 19.77
CA ALA A 167 12.43 9.25 18.80
C ALA A 167 12.21 7.75 19.11
N PRO A 168 12.08 6.88 18.09
CA PRO A 168 11.96 5.44 18.27
C PRO A 168 13.02 4.85 19.22
N ALA A 169 14.27 5.26 19.05
CA ALA A 169 15.37 4.80 19.89
C ALA A 169 15.23 5.19 21.38
N GLN A 170 14.57 6.30 21.69
CA GLN A 170 14.32 6.69 23.08
C GLN A 170 13.38 5.72 23.79
N ILE A 171 12.36 5.22 23.06
CA ILE A 171 11.43 4.22 23.60
C ILE A 171 12.16 2.89 23.82
N VAL A 172 12.92 2.45 22.82
CA VAL A 172 13.55 1.11 22.84
C VAL A 172 14.74 1.03 23.79
N PHE A 173 15.59 2.07 23.81
CA PHE A 173 16.85 2.08 24.56
C PHE A 173 16.84 3.00 25.79
N GLY A 174 15.79 3.74 26.03
CA GLY A 174 15.72 4.74 27.10
C GLY A 174 16.66 5.95 26.88
N ASN A 175 17.28 6.06 25.69
CA ASN A 175 18.23 7.12 25.38
C ASN A 175 18.16 7.53 23.90
N SER A 176 18.53 8.78 23.60
CA SER A 176 18.54 9.30 22.23
C SER A 176 19.85 8.97 21.50
N ILE A 177 19.73 8.76 20.19
CA ILE A 177 20.88 8.65 19.30
C ILE A 177 21.40 10.04 18.96
N ASN A 178 22.67 10.31 19.23
CA ASN A 178 23.30 11.55 18.79
C ASN A 178 23.72 11.42 17.32
N LEU A 179 23.09 12.19 16.43
CA LEU A 179 23.40 12.22 15.01
C LEU A 179 24.62 13.11 14.71
N ASP A 180 24.80 14.20 15.45
CA ASP A 180 25.82 15.23 15.15
C ASP A 180 27.24 14.71 15.31
N LYS A 181 27.49 13.85 16.28
CA LYS A 181 28.83 13.32 16.57
C LYS A 181 29.10 11.95 15.92
N GLY A 182 28.18 11.41 15.15
CA GLY A 182 28.37 10.13 14.43
C GLY A 182 28.57 8.89 15.31
N ILE A 183 28.70 9.06 16.61
CA ILE A 183 29.02 8.00 17.59
C ILE A 183 28.02 8.13 18.74
N LEU A 184 27.75 7.05 19.41
CA LEU A 184 27.09 7.05 20.71
C LEU A 184 27.75 8.14 21.58
N LEU A 185 26.94 8.94 22.25
CA LEU A 185 27.48 9.94 23.21
C LEU A 185 28.60 9.30 23.99
N PRO A 186 29.80 9.88 24.02
CA PRO A 186 30.84 9.36 24.87
C PRO A 186 30.26 9.37 26.27
N PHE A 187 30.10 8.17 26.80
CA PHE A 187 29.73 7.99 28.19
C PHE A 187 30.85 8.69 28.99
N LYS A 188 30.56 9.86 29.59
CA LYS A 188 31.53 10.50 30.45
C LYS A 188 31.62 9.60 31.68
N ALA A 189 32.69 8.85 31.78
CA ALA A 189 32.98 8.02 32.96
C ALA A 189 32.84 8.79 34.28
N GLU A 190 33.02 10.10 34.21
CA GLU A 190 32.82 11.06 35.32
C GLU A 190 31.36 11.15 35.80
N SER A 191 30.38 10.72 35.00
CA SER A 191 28.95 10.69 35.39
C SER A 191 28.51 9.39 36.03
N LEU A 192 29.38 8.37 36.07
CA LEU A 192 29.08 7.12 36.76
C LEU A 192 29.22 7.27 38.26
N PRO A 193 28.24 6.78 39.00
CA PRO A 193 28.39 6.66 40.45
C PRO A 193 29.60 5.78 40.81
N SER A 194 30.43 6.29 41.76
CA SER A 194 31.66 5.63 42.14
C SER A 194 31.49 4.46 43.12
N ASN A 195 30.26 4.17 43.58
CA ASN A 195 29.97 3.13 44.52
C ASN A 195 28.72 2.35 44.13
N ALA A 196 28.57 1.09 44.54
CA ALA A 196 27.48 0.20 44.20
C ALA A 196 26.07 0.70 44.59
N PRO A 197 25.84 1.30 45.76
CA PRO A 197 24.54 1.85 46.12
C PRO A 197 24.10 3.00 45.21
N ALA A 198 25.03 3.89 44.86
CA ALA A 198 24.75 5.02 43.95
C ALA A 198 24.55 4.51 42.51
N LEU A 199 25.25 3.48 42.08
CA LEU A 199 25.05 2.83 40.78
C LEU A 199 23.65 2.17 40.72
N SER A 200 23.21 1.51 41.77
CA SER A 200 21.88 0.91 41.87
C SER A 200 20.77 1.96 41.76
N LEU A 201 20.92 3.09 42.48
CA LEU A 201 19.99 4.22 42.38
C LEU A 201 19.97 4.84 40.97
N TRP A 202 21.14 5.01 40.36
CA TRP A 202 21.26 5.54 39.00
C TRP A 202 20.56 4.61 37.98
N THR A 203 20.76 3.28 38.10
CA THR A 203 20.10 2.30 37.25
C THR A 203 18.56 2.35 37.44
N ALA A 204 18.08 2.44 38.67
CA ALA A 204 16.66 2.56 38.98
C ALA A 204 16.05 3.85 38.38
N ASN A 205 16.77 4.96 38.47
CA ASN A 205 16.33 6.22 37.87
C ASN A 205 16.27 6.16 36.32
N MET A 206 17.23 5.47 35.68
CA MET A 206 17.18 5.25 34.23
C MET A 206 15.98 4.39 33.82
N LEU A 207 15.72 3.30 34.52
CA LEU A 207 14.57 2.43 34.23
C LEU A 207 13.24 3.19 34.45
N GLN A 208 13.20 4.03 35.49
CA GLN A 208 12.01 4.87 35.75
C GLN A 208 11.81 5.88 34.62
N ALA A 209 12.87 6.57 34.18
CA ALA A 209 12.78 7.53 33.07
C ALA A 209 12.33 6.85 31.76
N GLN A 210 12.81 5.63 31.46
CA GLN A 210 12.35 4.87 30.31
C GLN A 210 10.86 4.50 30.45
N ALA A 211 10.43 4.05 31.63
CA ALA A 211 9.02 3.73 31.89
C ALA A 211 8.11 4.96 31.72
N ASP A 212 8.58 6.14 32.13
CA ASP A 212 7.82 7.40 31.97
C ASP A 212 7.71 7.81 30.50
N ILE A 213 8.76 7.64 29.69
CA ILE A 213 8.73 7.87 28.22
C ILE A 213 7.71 6.91 27.55
N ILE A 214 7.73 5.62 27.91
CA ILE A 214 6.82 4.62 27.37
C ILE A 214 5.37 5.01 27.74
N ARG A 215 5.11 5.39 28.99
CA ARG A 215 3.78 5.82 29.44
C ARG A 215 3.29 7.04 28.68
N ALA A 216 4.11 8.07 28.53
CA ALA A 216 3.76 9.27 27.78
C ALA A 216 3.45 8.95 26.29
N ALA A 217 4.20 8.06 25.66
CA ALA A 217 3.94 7.61 24.31
C ALA A 217 2.61 6.80 24.21
N GLN A 218 2.31 5.95 25.20
CA GLN A 218 1.04 5.22 25.28
C GLN A 218 -0.15 6.19 25.37
N GLU A 219 -0.08 7.17 26.26
CA GLU A 219 -1.13 8.19 26.45
C GLU A 219 -1.40 8.96 25.14
N LEU A 220 -0.35 9.39 24.43
CA LEU A 220 -0.48 10.07 23.14
C LEU A 220 -1.13 9.18 22.07
N LEU A 221 -0.78 7.90 22.02
CA LEU A 221 -1.39 6.95 21.08
C LEU A 221 -2.87 6.71 21.40
N ILE A 222 -3.22 6.52 22.68
CA ILE A 222 -4.61 6.35 23.14
C ILE A 222 -5.45 7.57 22.74
N ILE A 223 -4.96 8.78 22.99
CA ILE A 223 -5.67 10.02 22.62
C ILE A 223 -5.90 10.05 21.10
N LYS A 224 -4.88 9.78 20.30
CA LYS A 224 -5.00 9.78 18.82
C LYS A 224 -5.92 8.70 18.29
N ASP A 225 -5.93 7.53 18.92
CA ASP A 225 -6.85 6.45 18.57
C ASP A 225 -8.29 6.83 18.89
N GLN A 226 -8.53 7.51 20.03
CA GLN A 226 -9.85 8.04 20.38
C GLN A 226 -10.31 9.11 19.40
N GLU A 227 -9.48 10.12 19.11
CA GLU A 227 -9.76 11.14 18.09
C GLU A 227 -10.08 10.51 16.72
N SER A 228 -9.34 9.49 16.32
CA SER A 228 -9.58 8.78 15.07
C SER A 228 -10.90 8.01 15.06
N ARG A 229 -11.30 7.41 16.18
CA ARG A 229 -12.59 6.72 16.35
C ARG A 229 -13.76 7.70 16.34
N ASP A 230 -13.62 8.84 17.02
CA ASP A 230 -14.66 9.87 17.08
C ASP A 230 -14.91 10.49 15.70
N LEU A 231 -13.85 10.76 14.94
CA LEU A 231 -13.95 11.23 13.55
C LEU A 231 -14.62 10.21 12.62
N ASP A 232 -14.54 8.91 12.92
CA ASP A 232 -15.21 7.87 12.13
C ASP A 232 -16.64 7.59 12.59
N SER A 233 -16.97 7.81 13.87
CA SER A 233 -18.35 7.66 14.38
C SER A 233 -19.30 8.65 13.72
N ASP A 234 -18.80 9.84 13.35
CA ASP A 234 -19.58 10.85 12.63
C ASP A 234 -19.74 10.54 11.12
N ARG A 235 -18.99 9.58 10.60
CA ARG A 235 -19.13 9.09 9.23
C ARG A 235 -20.14 7.94 9.21
N VAL A 236 -21.41 8.26 9.09
CA VAL A 236 -22.45 7.28 8.76
C VAL A 236 -22.10 6.65 7.41
N HIS A 237 -21.54 5.45 7.41
CA HIS A 237 -21.32 4.71 6.16
C HIS A 237 -22.69 4.32 5.58
N THR A 238 -23.07 4.95 4.50
CA THR A 238 -24.29 4.62 3.77
C THR A 238 -24.20 3.17 3.31
N ARG A 239 -25.13 2.32 3.78
CA ARG A 239 -25.22 0.96 3.25
C ARG A 239 -25.73 1.01 1.81
N PHE A 240 -25.00 0.39 0.91
CA PHE A 240 -25.41 0.30 -0.48
C PHE A 240 -26.29 -0.94 -0.67
N GLU A 241 -27.44 -0.76 -1.30
CA GLU A 241 -28.35 -1.86 -1.60
C GLU A 241 -27.87 -2.65 -2.83
N ASN A 242 -28.23 -3.93 -2.90
CA ASN A 242 -27.97 -4.73 -4.09
C ASN A 242 -28.64 -4.06 -5.30
N ASN A 243 -27.96 -4.07 -6.42
CA ASN A 243 -28.32 -3.38 -7.67
C ASN A 243 -28.22 -1.84 -7.63
N SER A 244 -27.79 -1.22 -6.52
CA SER A 244 -27.42 0.20 -6.56
C SER A 244 -26.09 0.41 -7.30
N TYR A 245 -25.83 1.67 -7.67
CA TYR A 245 -24.59 2.01 -8.35
C TYR A 245 -23.69 2.83 -7.44
N VAL A 246 -22.40 2.54 -7.51
CA VAL A 246 -21.37 3.19 -6.68
C VAL A 246 -20.17 3.59 -7.53
N LEU A 247 -19.47 4.63 -7.08
CA LEU A 247 -18.15 5.00 -7.57
C LEU A 247 -17.09 4.40 -6.65
N VAL A 248 -15.98 3.98 -7.22
CA VAL A 248 -14.86 3.38 -6.48
C VAL A 248 -13.65 4.29 -6.54
N LYS A 249 -13.09 4.62 -5.38
CA LYS A 249 -11.86 5.40 -5.28
C LYS A 249 -10.68 4.62 -5.84
N TYR A 250 -9.83 5.27 -6.65
CA TYR A 250 -8.59 4.67 -7.13
C TYR A 250 -7.64 4.35 -5.97
N ASP A 251 -7.01 3.18 -6.01
CA ASP A 251 -6.02 2.76 -5.01
C ASP A 251 -4.69 3.51 -5.18
N GLN A 252 -4.38 3.84 -6.41
CA GLN A 252 -3.22 4.65 -6.80
C GLN A 252 -3.71 5.97 -7.41
N ARG A 253 -2.78 6.78 -7.90
CA ARG A 253 -3.15 7.99 -8.63
C ARG A 253 -3.99 7.62 -9.85
N PRO A 254 -5.01 8.43 -10.17
CA PRO A 254 -5.78 8.24 -11.38
C PRO A 254 -4.85 8.26 -12.61
N PRO A 255 -5.25 7.65 -13.75
CA PRO A 255 -4.40 7.50 -14.94
C PRO A 255 -3.80 8.81 -15.42
N THR A 256 -4.53 9.91 -15.30
CA THR A 256 -4.04 11.26 -15.60
C THR A 256 -4.40 12.23 -14.47
N LYS A 257 -3.72 13.39 -14.42
CA LYS A 257 -4.03 14.45 -13.44
C LYS A 257 -5.42 15.08 -13.64
N LEU A 258 -6.04 14.86 -14.79
CA LEU A 258 -7.38 15.39 -15.13
C LEU A 258 -8.51 14.40 -14.83
N ASN A 259 -8.19 13.11 -14.57
CA ASN A 259 -9.19 12.14 -14.16
C ASN A 259 -9.66 12.40 -12.72
N THR A 260 -10.92 12.07 -12.46
CA THR A 260 -11.49 12.11 -11.10
C THR A 260 -10.77 11.12 -10.18
N HIS A 261 -10.88 11.34 -8.88
CA HIS A 261 -10.31 10.40 -7.89
C HIS A 261 -11.11 9.10 -7.75
N TYR A 262 -12.26 9.03 -8.43
CA TYR A 262 -13.18 7.90 -8.43
C TYR A 262 -13.39 7.39 -9.84
N ARG A 263 -13.62 6.10 -9.99
CA ARG A 263 -13.98 5.42 -11.25
C ARG A 263 -15.35 4.77 -11.15
N GLY A 264 -15.98 4.51 -12.27
CA GLY A 264 -17.27 3.85 -12.34
C GLY A 264 -18.31 4.66 -13.15
N PRO A 265 -19.59 4.41 -12.95
CA PRO A 265 -20.23 3.63 -11.90
C PRO A 265 -20.06 2.10 -12.05
N LEU A 266 -20.05 1.39 -10.90
CA LEU A 266 -20.11 -0.06 -10.80
C LEU A 266 -21.40 -0.46 -10.08
N ARG A 267 -21.95 -1.65 -10.40
CA ARG A 267 -23.18 -2.16 -9.80
C ARG A 267 -22.89 -3.00 -8.57
N VAL A 268 -23.56 -2.78 -7.46
CA VAL A 268 -23.48 -3.60 -6.25
C VAL A 268 -24.19 -4.94 -6.51
N VAL A 269 -23.47 -6.04 -6.37
CA VAL A 269 -24.01 -7.39 -6.53
C VAL A 269 -24.34 -8.00 -5.17
N ASN A 270 -23.40 -7.92 -4.23
CA ASN A 270 -23.55 -8.51 -2.90
C ASN A 270 -22.67 -7.74 -1.90
N SER A 271 -22.92 -7.95 -0.60
CA SER A 271 -22.08 -7.42 0.48
C SER A 271 -21.93 -8.44 1.61
N ILE A 272 -20.74 -8.59 2.13
CA ILE A 272 -20.42 -9.40 3.32
C ILE A 272 -19.67 -8.48 4.29
N GLY A 273 -20.35 -8.07 5.37
CA GLY A 273 -19.81 -7.10 6.32
C GLY A 273 -19.49 -5.75 5.64
N SER A 274 -18.22 -5.33 5.68
CA SER A 274 -17.75 -4.09 5.06
C SER A 274 -17.22 -4.27 3.62
N ILE A 275 -17.24 -5.48 3.07
CA ILE A 275 -16.78 -5.80 1.73
C ILE A 275 -17.98 -5.90 0.79
N TYR A 276 -17.88 -5.21 -0.33
CA TYR A 276 -18.89 -5.17 -1.39
C TYR A 276 -18.33 -5.79 -2.67
N THR A 277 -19.05 -6.80 -3.19
CA THR A 277 -18.77 -7.35 -4.52
C THR A 277 -19.48 -6.49 -5.56
N LEU A 278 -18.72 -5.86 -6.41
CA LEU A 278 -19.18 -4.93 -7.43
C LEU A 278 -18.99 -5.51 -8.82
N GLN A 279 -19.97 -5.31 -9.68
CA GLN A 279 -19.88 -5.65 -11.09
C GLN A 279 -19.48 -4.45 -11.92
N ASN A 280 -18.41 -4.60 -12.66
CA ASN A 280 -18.01 -3.64 -13.66
C ASN A 280 -18.97 -3.66 -14.84
N LEU A 281 -19.61 -2.53 -15.13
CA LEU A 281 -20.67 -2.44 -16.15
C LEU A 281 -20.15 -2.58 -17.58
N VAL A 282 -18.84 -2.36 -17.80
CA VAL A 282 -18.22 -2.44 -19.14
C VAL A 282 -17.68 -3.82 -19.43
N THR A 283 -16.95 -4.43 -18.45
CA THR A 283 -16.30 -5.74 -18.64
C THR A 283 -17.10 -6.91 -18.11
N GLY A 284 -18.12 -6.65 -17.28
CA GLY A 284 -18.88 -7.69 -16.57
C GLY A 284 -18.10 -8.34 -15.41
N SER A 285 -16.82 -8.01 -15.20
CA SER A 285 -15.99 -8.59 -14.14
C SER A 285 -16.50 -8.21 -12.75
N LEU A 286 -16.31 -9.12 -11.78
CA LEU A 286 -16.59 -8.87 -10.37
C LEU A 286 -15.32 -8.42 -9.67
N GLU A 287 -15.46 -7.44 -8.77
CA GLU A 287 -14.38 -6.85 -7.99
C GLU A 287 -14.85 -6.64 -6.56
N ASP A 288 -14.01 -6.98 -5.56
CA ASP A 288 -14.34 -6.76 -4.15
C ASP A 288 -13.68 -5.50 -3.64
N HIS A 289 -14.48 -4.66 -2.98
CA HIS A 289 -14.03 -3.38 -2.44
C HIS A 289 -14.57 -3.15 -1.03
N HIS A 290 -13.74 -2.57 -0.18
CA HIS A 290 -14.15 -2.13 1.16
C HIS A 290 -15.05 -0.89 1.06
N ILE A 291 -16.06 -0.78 1.93
CA ILE A 291 -17.05 0.33 1.96
C ILE A 291 -16.40 1.71 2.00
N SER A 292 -15.24 1.85 2.66
CA SER A 292 -14.52 3.14 2.76
C SER A 292 -14.03 3.70 1.42
N LYS A 293 -13.99 2.87 0.37
CA LYS A 293 -13.61 3.26 -1.00
C LYS A 293 -14.80 3.60 -1.87
N LEU A 294 -16.00 3.37 -1.38
CA LEU A 294 -17.22 3.52 -2.15
C LEU A 294 -17.86 4.86 -1.89
N GLN A 295 -18.40 5.44 -2.96
CA GLN A 295 -19.23 6.63 -2.93
C GLN A 295 -20.53 6.36 -3.70
N PRO A 296 -21.70 6.82 -3.21
CA PRO A 296 -22.95 6.60 -3.93
C PRO A 296 -22.90 7.30 -5.30
N PHE A 297 -23.40 6.64 -6.33
CA PHE A 297 -23.63 7.25 -7.64
C PHE A 297 -25.10 7.59 -7.77
N TYR A 298 -25.41 8.88 -7.67
CA TYR A 298 -26.76 9.41 -7.86
C TYR A 298 -27.00 9.75 -9.34
N TYR A 299 -28.08 9.26 -9.91
CA TYR A 299 -28.47 9.54 -11.28
C TYR A 299 -30.01 9.59 -11.42
N ASP A 300 -30.47 10.29 -12.44
CA ASP A 300 -31.87 10.26 -12.85
C ASP A 300 -32.04 9.18 -13.94
N PRO A 301 -32.82 8.09 -13.66
CA PRO A 301 -33.02 7.02 -14.63
C PRO A 301 -33.67 7.45 -15.96
N LEU A 302 -34.35 8.62 -15.98
CA LEU A 302 -34.98 9.15 -17.18
C LEU A 302 -33.99 9.87 -18.12
N ILE A 303 -32.85 10.32 -17.58
CA ILE A 303 -31.89 11.14 -18.29
C ILE A 303 -30.54 10.42 -18.46
N THR A 304 -30.18 9.58 -17.53
CA THR A 304 -28.81 9.04 -17.44
C THR A 304 -28.83 7.52 -17.39
N ASP A 305 -28.10 6.89 -18.31
CA ASP A 305 -27.80 5.47 -18.27
C ASP A 305 -26.43 5.25 -17.60
N PRO A 306 -26.35 4.50 -16.46
CA PRO A 306 -25.10 4.21 -15.78
C PRO A 306 -24.07 3.51 -16.65
N VAL A 307 -24.50 2.65 -17.61
CA VAL A 307 -23.61 1.95 -18.53
C VAL A 307 -22.90 2.94 -19.47
N SER A 308 -23.62 3.93 -19.97
CA SER A 308 -23.05 4.94 -20.83
C SER A 308 -21.99 5.80 -20.11
N ILE A 309 -22.23 6.13 -18.83
CA ILE A 309 -21.27 6.84 -17.99
C ILE A 309 -20.03 5.98 -17.71
N ALA A 310 -20.21 4.67 -17.39
CA ALA A 310 -19.09 3.76 -17.14
C ALA A 310 -18.20 3.59 -18.39
N ASN A 311 -18.80 3.57 -19.59
CA ASN A 311 -18.04 3.55 -20.84
C ASN A 311 -17.22 4.82 -21.03
N LYS A 312 -17.80 5.99 -20.76
CA LYS A 312 -17.09 7.29 -20.84
C LYS A 312 -15.95 7.37 -19.82
N ASP A 313 -16.15 6.89 -18.60
CA ASP A 313 -15.12 6.89 -17.54
C ASP A 313 -13.90 6.04 -17.94
N LYS A 314 -14.12 4.91 -18.62
CA LYS A 314 -13.03 4.07 -19.14
C LYS A 314 -12.37 4.61 -20.41
N GLN A 315 -12.84 5.74 -20.94
CA GLN A 315 -12.45 6.24 -22.28
C GLN A 315 -12.62 5.15 -23.37
N MET A 316 -13.51 4.19 -23.16
CA MET A 316 -13.87 3.21 -24.18
C MET A 316 -14.87 3.87 -25.12
N VAL A 317 -14.34 4.54 -26.12
CA VAL A 317 -15.14 5.05 -27.24
C VAL A 317 -15.56 3.84 -28.06
N VAL A 318 -16.86 3.67 -28.29
CA VAL A 318 -17.37 2.58 -29.11
C VAL A 318 -17.15 2.93 -30.57
N VAL A 319 -16.55 2.01 -31.31
CA VAL A 319 -16.39 2.17 -32.77
C VAL A 319 -17.76 2.15 -33.42
N GLU A 320 -18.17 3.23 -34.05
CA GLU A 320 -19.42 3.32 -34.81
C GLU A 320 -19.21 2.83 -36.24
N SER A 321 -18.17 3.33 -36.89
CA SER A 321 -17.82 2.93 -38.24
C SER A 321 -16.33 3.07 -38.52
N ILE A 322 -15.88 2.39 -39.57
CA ILE A 322 -14.52 2.53 -40.12
C ILE A 322 -14.63 3.05 -41.53
N SER A 323 -14.03 4.22 -41.81
CA SER A 323 -14.10 4.87 -43.11
C SER A 323 -12.97 4.50 -44.03
N GLU A 324 -11.73 4.42 -43.51
CA GLU A 324 -10.54 4.25 -44.32
C GLU A 324 -9.57 3.22 -43.67
N MET A 325 -8.70 2.63 -44.53
CA MET A 325 -7.61 1.78 -44.10
C MET A 325 -6.32 2.26 -44.74
N ARG A 326 -5.23 2.28 -43.95
CA ARG A 326 -3.88 2.66 -44.37
C ARG A 326 -2.90 1.50 -44.09
N GLY A 327 -1.94 1.29 -44.99
CA GLY A 327 -0.96 0.21 -44.94
C GLY A 327 -1.20 -0.88 -46.00
N ASP A 328 -0.21 -1.75 -46.20
CA ASP A 328 -0.32 -2.86 -47.18
C ASP A 328 -1.04 -4.06 -46.53
N PRO A 329 -2.23 -4.47 -47.01
CA PRO A 329 -2.96 -5.63 -46.51
C PRO A 329 -2.19 -6.95 -46.61
N ASN A 330 -1.17 -7.02 -47.46
CA ASN A 330 -0.32 -8.20 -47.63
C ASN A 330 0.97 -8.13 -46.80
N GLY A 331 1.25 -6.98 -46.21
CA GLY A 331 2.42 -6.72 -45.37
C GLY A 331 2.25 -7.10 -43.91
N SER A 332 3.03 -6.44 -43.04
CA SER A 332 2.94 -6.65 -41.60
C SER A 332 1.66 -6.09 -41.02
N ARG A 333 0.94 -6.87 -40.20
CA ARG A 333 -0.26 -6.42 -39.49
C ARG A 333 0.00 -5.25 -38.55
N LYS A 334 1.23 -5.02 -38.16
CA LYS A 334 1.64 -3.90 -37.30
C LYS A 334 1.56 -2.54 -38.02
N ASP A 335 1.64 -2.56 -39.34
CA ASP A 335 1.65 -1.37 -40.18
C ASP A 335 0.25 -1.03 -40.75
N LEU A 336 -0.78 -1.79 -40.30
CA LEU A 336 -2.17 -1.53 -40.68
C LEU A 336 -2.85 -0.62 -39.67
N PHE A 337 -3.45 0.46 -40.19
CA PHE A 337 -4.22 1.42 -39.42
C PHE A 337 -5.58 1.64 -40.07
N PHE A 338 -6.59 1.90 -39.23
CA PHE A 338 -7.96 2.15 -39.63
C PHE A 338 -8.41 3.51 -39.13
N LYS A 339 -9.07 4.29 -39.96
CA LYS A 339 -9.68 5.55 -39.57
C LYS A 339 -11.04 5.25 -38.98
N VAL A 340 -11.16 5.48 -37.69
CA VAL A 340 -12.31 5.11 -36.87
C VAL A 340 -13.13 6.34 -36.59
N HIS A 341 -14.43 6.23 -36.87
CA HIS A 341 -15.44 7.15 -36.38
C HIS A 341 -16.02 6.61 -35.09
N TRP A 342 -16.00 7.43 -34.05
CA TRP A 342 -16.39 7.02 -32.71
C TRP A 342 -17.84 7.38 -32.43
N LYS A 343 -18.59 6.47 -31.86
CA LYS A 343 -20.01 6.65 -31.54
C LYS A 343 -20.20 7.84 -30.61
N ASP A 344 -21.18 8.65 -30.91
CA ASP A 344 -21.52 9.89 -30.18
C ASP A 344 -20.39 10.95 -30.15
N CYS A 345 -19.39 10.86 -31.03
CA CYS A 345 -18.33 11.83 -31.20
C CYS A 345 -18.47 12.58 -32.56
N PRO A 346 -18.11 13.87 -32.65
CA PRO A 346 -18.10 14.59 -33.93
C PRO A 346 -16.96 14.09 -34.84
N ASP A 347 -17.13 14.17 -36.14
CA ASP A 347 -16.17 13.72 -37.18
C ASP A 347 -14.74 14.26 -37.01
N ARG A 348 -14.57 15.41 -36.33
CA ARG A 348 -13.25 16.00 -36.04
C ARG A 348 -12.45 15.17 -35.05
N ASP A 349 -13.09 14.28 -34.30
CA ASP A 349 -12.47 13.42 -33.31
C ASP A 349 -12.12 12.03 -33.86
N ASP A 350 -12.33 11.80 -35.17
CA ASP A 350 -11.90 10.60 -35.89
C ASP A 350 -10.40 10.37 -35.71
N SER A 351 -10.01 9.16 -35.39
CA SER A 351 -8.61 8.82 -35.16
C SER A 351 -8.15 7.62 -35.99
N TRP A 352 -6.82 7.54 -36.21
CA TRP A 352 -6.20 6.39 -36.84
C TRP A 352 -5.79 5.38 -35.79
N GLU A 353 -6.49 4.25 -35.75
CA GLU A 353 -6.24 3.17 -34.80
C GLU A 353 -5.48 2.00 -35.44
N SER A 354 -4.56 1.41 -34.68
CA SER A 354 -3.81 0.24 -35.16
C SER A 354 -4.70 -1.00 -35.26
N TYR A 355 -4.36 -1.89 -36.18
CA TYR A 355 -5.00 -3.21 -36.31
C TYR A 355 -5.06 -3.96 -34.97
N SER A 356 -4.01 -3.87 -34.14
CA SER A 356 -3.95 -4.54 -32.83
C SER A 356 -5.06 -4.12 -31.88
N ASN A 357 -5.47 -2.85 -31.92
CA ASN A 357 -6.54 -2.30 -31.09
C ASN A 357 -7.93 -2.76 -31.53
N LEU A 358 -8.09 -3.01 -32.82
CA LEU A 358 -9.38 -3.31 -33.45
C LEU A 358 -9.55 -4.78 -33.85
N ARG A 359 -8.57 -5.63 -33.64
CA ARG A 359 -8.54 -7.01 -34.15
C ARG A 359 -9.69 -7.91 -33.70
N HIS A 360 -10.33 -7.60 -32.56
CA HIS A 360 -11.47 -8.33 -32.02
C HIS A 360 -12.78 -7.51 -32.05
N ASN A 361 -12.78 -6.41 -32.76
CA ASN A 361 -13.97 -5.56 -32.87
C ASN A 361 -14.83 -5.97 -34.06
N GLU A 362 -16.14 -6.15 -33.84
CA GLU A 362 -17.09 -6.61 -34.87
C GLU A 362 -17.21 -5.63 -36.06
N VAL A 363 -17.16 -4.32 -35.81
CA VAL A 363 -17.21 -3.30 -36.86
C VAL A 363 -15.97 -3.40 -37.76
N SER A 364 -14.79 -3.68 -37.20
CA SER A 364 -13.58 -3.90 -37.96
C SER A 364 -13.67 -5.17 -38.82
N HIS A 365 -14.28 -6.24 -38.29
CA HIS A 365 -14.52 -7.47 -39.04
C HIS A 365 -15.49 -7.22 -40.22
N ALA A 366 -16.58 -6.49 -39.98
CA ALA A 366 -17.53 -6.12 -41.05
C ALA A 366 -16.86 -5.31 -42.14
N PHE A 367 -16.02 -4.33 -41.78
CA PHE A 367 -15.23 -3.52 -42.74
C PHE A 367 -14.27 -4.39 -43.55
N LEU A 368 -13.53 -5.30 -42.90
CA LEU A 368 -12.60 -6.20 -43.56
C LEU A 368 -13.30 -7.18 -44.51
N ILE A 369 -14.49 -7.66 -44.15
CA ILE A 369 -15.34 -8.49 -45.02
C ILE A 369 -15.78 -7.70 -46.25
N ALA A 370 -16.26 -6.47 -46.10
CA ALA A 370 -16.66 -5.61 -47.18
C ALA A 370 -15.52 -5.30 -48.17
N LYS A 371 -14.28 -5.18 -47.63
CA LYS A 371 -13.06 -4.98 -48.43
C LYS A 371 -12.46 -6.28 -49.02
N LYS A 372 -13.11 -7.44 -48.82
CA LYS A 372 -12.65 -8.78 -49.26
C LYS A 372 -11.33 -9.22 -48.58
N LEU A 373 -11.06 -8.73 -47.38
CA LEU A 373 -9.83 -8.98 -46.59
C LEU A 373 -10.06 -9.94 -45.42
N ARG A 374 -10.95 -10.92 -45.57
CA ARG A 374 -11.32 -11.91 -44.49
C ARG A 374 -10.12 -12.57 -43.81
N ARG A 375 -8.99 -12.73 -44.52
CA ARG A 375 -7.76 -13.35 -43.98
C ARG A 375 -7.13 -12.56 -42.81
N LEU A 376 -7.49 -11.29 -42.65
CA LEU A 376 -7.02 -10.46 -41.56
C LEU A 376 -7.83 -10.64 -40.27
N ILE A 377 -9.03 -11.23 -40.35
CA ILE A 377 -9.86 -11.50 -39.17
C ILE A 377 -9.23 -12.65 -38.39
N PRO A 378 -9.01 -12.49 -37.05
CA PRO A 378 -8.56 -13.60 -36.19
C PRO A 378 -9.56 -14.76 -36.21
N ARG A 379 -9.02 -15.97 -36.10
CA ARG A 379 -9.86 -17.19 -35.96
C ARG A 379 -10.39 -17.32 -34.53
#